data_ef9294ef01b8cf4e260eed0a227cb2b2
#
_entry.id   ef9294ef01b8cf4e260eed0a227cb2b2
#
_cell.length_a   1.000
_cell.length_b   1.000
_cell.length_c   1.000
_cell.angle_alpha   90.00
_cell.angle_beta   90.00
_cell.angle_gamma   90.00
#
_symmetry.space_group_name_H-M   'P 1'
#
loop_
_entity.id
_entity.type
_entity.pdbx_description
1 polymer ?
#
loop_
_entity_poly.entity_id
_entity_poly.type
_entity_poly.pdbx_seq_one_letter_code
_entity_poly.pdbx_strand_id
1 'polypeptide(L)'
;MRGKSFFFVVLLLVFCVAGVNAKRIVRVLAIGNSFSEDAVEHYLYELAAAQGDSLVIGNAYIPGCPLDRHWDNALTGKKAYRYRKIVGGVTTTQKNTDLATIVRDDEWDVITLQQASHYSGLPYTYSHLVQLKDYVRKICRNGKVEVMWHLTWAYAQNSKHSAFRYYKHDQQIWSQSEE
;
A
#
# COMPACT_ATOMS: atom_id res chain seq x y z
N MET A 1 -14.47 29.22 -75.52
CA MET A 1 -14.19 29.69 -74.14
C MET A 1 -14.20 28.48 -73.20
N ARG A 2 -13.02 28.12 -72.65
CA ARG A 2 -12.84 26.92 -71.84
C ARG A 2 -13.00 27.27 -70.35
N GLY A 3 -14.06 26.70 -69.70
CA GLY A 3 -14.26 26.78 -68.26
C GLY A 3 -13.30 25.86 -67.53
N LYS A 4 -12.49 26.43 -66.68
CA LYS A 4 -11.64 25.66 -65.77
C LYS A 4 -12.43 25.31 -64.50
N SER A 5 -12.80 24.03 -64.36
CA SER A 5 -13.35 23.50 -63.10
C SER A 5 -12.25 23.38 -62.07
N PHE A 6 -12.37 24.14 -61.00
CA PHE A 6 -11.52 24.08 -59.83
C PHE A 6 -12.06 23.01 -58.91
N PHE A 7 -11.37 21.85 -58.87
CA PHE A 7 -11.68 20.82 -57.87
C PHE A 7 -11.04 21.20 -56.54
N PHE A 8 -11.88 21.62 -55.59
CA PHE A 8 -11.45 21.81 -54.21
C PHE A 8 -11.41 20.47 -53.50
N VAL A 9 -10.21 19.88 -53.37
CA VAL A 9 -9.98 18.69 -52.50
C VAL A 9 -9.89 19.21 -51.07
N VAL A 10 -11.00 19.08 -50.35
CA VAL A 10 -11.00 19.29 -48.88
C VAL A 10 -10.38 18.04 -48.26
N LEU A 11 -9.08 18.12 -47.91
CA LEU A 11 -8.39 17.10 -47.16
C LEU A 11 -8.89 17.20 -45.70
N LEU A 12 -9.87 16.34 -45.34
CA LEU A 12 -10.36 16.20 -43.97
C LEU A 12 -9.27 15.47 -43.17
N LEU A 13 -8.38 16.22 -42.53
CA LEU A 13 -7.49 15.70 -41.49
C LEU A 13 -8.34 15.32 -40.28
N VAL A 14 -8.78 14.08 -40.26
CA VAL A 14 -9.31 13.44 -39.04
C VAL A 14 -8.13 13.30 -38.07
N PHE A 15 -7.95 14.29 -37.22
CA PHE A 15 -7.16 14.13 -36.02
C PHE A 15 -7.86 13.08 -35.15
N CYS A 16 -7.47 11.80 -35.26
CA CYS A 16 -7.67 10.84 -34.20
C CYS A 16 -6.89 11.37 -32.99
N VAL A 17 -7.56 12.17 -32.18
CA VAL A 17 -7.13 12.42 -30.82
C VAL A 17 -7.33 11.08 -30.10
N ALA A 18 -6.37 10.17 -30.26
CA ALA A 18 -6.21 9.09 -29.32
C ALA A 18 -6.04 9.79 -27.97
N GLY A 19 -7.11 9.77 -27.18
CA GLY A 19 -7.08 10.31 -25.83
C GLY A 19 -5.93 9.60 -25.11
N VAL A 20 -4.81 10.28 -24.96
CA VAL A 20 -3.75 9.85 -24.07
C VAL A 20 -4.38 9.96 -22.69
N ASN A 21 -5.04 8.87 -22.25
CA ASN A 21 -5.38 8.71 -20.86
C ASN A 21 -4.04 8.78 -20.12
N ALA A 22 -3.73 9.95 -19.58
CA ALA A 22 -2.59 10.09 -18.70
C ALA A 22 -2.77 9.05 -17.61
N LYS A 23 -1.92 8.00 -17.61
CA LYS A 23 -1.98 6.93 -16.64
C LYS A 23 -1.92 7.55 -15.26
N ARG A 24 -2.96 7.34 -14.49
CA ARG A 24 -2.99 7.80 -13.10
C ARG A 24 -1.91 7.04 -12.34
N ILE A 25 -1.03 7.77 -11.68
CA ILE A 25 -0.08 7.18 -10.75
C ILE A 25 -0.85 6.89 -9.45
N VAL A 26 -0.94 5.63 -9.06
CA VAL A 26 -1.52 5.25 -7.77
C VAL A 26 -0.41 5.23 -6.71
N ARG A 27 -0.65 5.88 -5.57
CA ARG A 27 0.30 6.01 -4.47
C ARG A 27 -0.15 5.15 -3.31
N VAL A 28 0.66 4.15 -2.97
CA VAL A 28 0.37 3.15 -1.93
C VAL A 28 1.38 3.27 -0.80
N LEU A 29 0.91 3.45 0.43
CA LEU A 29 1.74 3.36 1.63
C LEU A 29 1.35 2.13 2.44
N ALA A 30 2.28 1.24 2.68
CA ALA A 30 2.12 0.17 3.66
C ALA A 30 2.68 0.61 5.02
N ILE A 31 1.92 0.39 6.09
CA ILE A 31 2.37 0.54 7.48
C ILE A 31 2.35 -0.84 8.10
N GLY A 32 3.57 -1.44 8.28
CA GLY A 32 3.62 -2.84 8.63
C GLY A 32 4.99 -3.38 9.02
N ASN A 33 5.17 -4.65 8.72
CA ASN A 33 6.35 -5.43 9.10
C ASN A 33 6.83 -6.29 7.90
N SER A 34 7.43 -7.48 8.13
CA SER A 34 7.93 -8.35 7.06
C SER A 34 6.87 -8.69 6.00
N PHE A 35 5.61 -8.82 6.36
CA PHE A 35 4.56 -9.08 5.38
C PHE A 35 4.32 -7.89 4.43
N SER A 36 4.44 -6.65 4.92
CA SER A 36 4.38 -5.49 4.02
C SER A 36 5.61 -5.40 3.13
N GLU A 37 6.79 -5.80 3.63
CA GLU A 37 8.01 -5.89 2.83
C GLU A 37 7.80 -6.87 1.66
N ASP A 38 7.31 -8.08 1.94
CA ASP A 38 7.05 -9.09 0.91
C ASP A 38 5.98 -8.63 -0.09
N ALA A 39 4.88 -8.03 0.42
CA ALA A 39 3.73 -7.68 -0.41
C ALA A 39 3.99 -6.49 -1.35
N VAL A 40 4.68 -5.45 -0.88
CA VAL A 40 4.75 -4.19 -1.64
C VAL A 40 6.12 -3.86 -2.20
N GLU A 41 7.22 -4.44 -1.66
CA GLU A 41 8.56 -4.05 -2.09
C GLU A 41 9.15 -4.95 -3.16
N HIS A 42 8.84 -6.26 -3.15
CA HIS A 42 9.51 -7.21 -4.02
C HIS A 42 8.96 -7.21 -5.44
N TYR A 43 7.63 -7.20 -5.63
CA TYR A 43 7.07 -7.44 -6.97
C TYR A 43 5.93 -6.49 -7.36
N LEU A 44 5.35 -5.75 -6.42
CA LEU A 44 4.13 -4.98 -6.71
C LEU A 44 4.35 -3.93 -7.80
N TYR A 45 5.52 -3.27 -7.79
CA TYR A 45 5.86 -2.26 -8.80
C TYR A 45 5.96 -2.89 -10.20
N GLU A 46 6.70 -3.99 -10.33
CA GLU A 46 6.92 -4.68 -11.62
C GLU A 46 5.64 -5.31 -12.15
N LEU A 47 4.81 -5.87 -11.28
CA LEU A 47 3.51 -6.43 -11.65
C LEU A 47 2.57 -5.35 -12.20
N ALA A 48 2.50 -4.20 -11.54
CA ALA A 48 1.71 -3.07 -12.02
C ALA A 48 2.26 -2.52 -13.34
N ALA A 49 3.58 -2.36 -13.45
CA ALA A 49 4.24 -1.90 -14.67
C ALA A 49 3.99 -2.85 -15.85
N ALA A 50 3.98 -4.17 -15.62
CA ALA A 50 3.67 -5.17 -16.64
C ALA A 50 2.22 -5.07 -17.16
N GLN A 51 1.28 -4.61 -16.32
CA GLN A 51 -0.10 -4.29 -16.72
C GLN A 51 -0.22 -2.89 -17.31
N GLY A 52 0.90 -2.18 -17.36
CA GLY A 52 0.95 -0.83 -17.87
C GLY A 52 0.47 0.22 -16.86
N ASP A 53 0.34 -0.08 -15.58
CA ASP A 53 0.02 0.86 -14.51
C ASP A 53 1.28 1.50 -13.94
N SER A 54 1.11 2.62 -13.24
CA SER A 54 2.21 3.34 -12.59
C SER A 54 1.95 3.44 -11.10
N LEU A 55 2.94 3.05 -10.30
CA LEU A 55 2.85 3.11 -8.84
C LEU A 55 3.97 3.97 -8.23
N VAL A 56 3.63 4.63 -7.13
CA VAL A 56 4.58 5.07 -6.10
C VAL A 56 4.28 4.25 -4.86
N ILE A 57 5.28 3.57 -4.33
CA ILE A 57 5.11 2.69 -3.18
C ILE A 57 5.93 3.23 -2.02
N GLY A 58 5.32 3.35 -0.85
CA GLY A 58 5.97 3.60 0.43
C GLY A 58 5.80 2.42 1.37
N ASN A 59 6.81 2.11 2.18
CA ASN A 59 6.68 1.15 3.27
C ASN A 59 7.26 1.71 4.57
N ALA A 60 6.37 1.96 5.53
CA ALA A 60 6.72 2.31 6.91
C ALA A 60 6.98 1.01 7.69
N TYR A 61 8.20 0.53 7.63
CA TYR A 61 8.59 -0.81 8.06
C TYR A 61 9.22 -0.83 9.47
N ILE A 62 8.76 -1.75 10.30
CA ILE A 62 9.43 -2.18 11.54
C ILE A 62 9.31 -3.70 11.64
N PRO A 63 10.41 -4.48 11.80
CA PRO A 63 10.37 -5.93 11.90
C PRO A 63 9.41 -6.41 13.00
N GLY A 64 8.50 -7.35 12.68
CA GLY A 64 7.58 -7.97 13.63
C GLY A 64 6.67 -7.00 14.38
N CYS A 65 6.48 -5.79 13.88
CA CYS A 65 5.74 -4.74 14.57
C CYS A 65 4.25 -5.07 14.69
N PRO A 66 3.69 -5.14 15.89
CA PRO A 66 2.25 -5.25 16.08
C PRO A 66 1.57 -3.89 15.95
N LEU A 67 0.24 -3.93 15.76
CA LEU A 67 -0.63 -2.76 15.60
C LEU A 67 -0.48 -1.75 16.75
N ASP A 68 -0.47 -2.22 17.98
CA ASP A 68 -0.35 -1.36 19.18
C ASP A 68 0.97 -0.58 19.19
N ARG A 69 2.07 -1.20 18.75
CA ARG A 69 3.35 -0.50 18.64
C ARG A 69 3.34 0.57 17.55
N HIS A 70 2.62 0.36 16.45
CA HIS A 70 2.41 1.41 15.45
C HIS A 70 1.63 2.59 16.05
N TRP A 71 0.61 2.30 16.87
CA TRP A 71 -0.17 3.33 17.57
C TRP A 71 0.69 4.10 18.58
N ASP A 72 1.45 3.42 19.42
CA ASP A 72 2.36 4.06 20.38
C ASP A 72 3.38 4.96 19.70
N ASN A 73 3.95 4.50 18.58
CA ASN A 73 4.88 5.30 17.77
C ASN A 73 4.19 6.52 17.16
N ALA A 74 2.93 6.41 16.75
CA ALA A 74 2.13 7.53 16.24
C ALA A 74 1.92 8.61 17.30
N LEU A 75 1.58 8.19 18.54
CA LEU A 75 1.35 9.09 19.66
C LEU A 75 2.63 9.80 20.13
N THR A 76 3.74 9.08 20.16
CA THR A 76 5.00 9.56 20.73
C THR A 76 5.93 10.22 19.70
N GLY A 77 5.60 10.16 18.42
CA GLY A 77 6.48 10.64 17.34
C GLY A 77 7.79 9.88 17.26
N LYS A 78 7.81 8.61 17.68
CA LYS A 78 9.03 7.81 17.76
C LYS A 78 9.63 7.54 16.38
N LYS A 79 10.89 7.90 16.19
CA LYS A 79 11.65 7.68 14.95
C LYS A 79 12.13 6.23 14.86
N ALA A 80 11.19 5.28 14.74
CA ALA A 80 11.46 3.84 14.79
C ALA A 80 11.40 3.16 13.41
N TYR A 81 10.93 3.86 12.39
CA TYR A 81 10.69 3.26 11.08
C TYR A 81 11.92 3.28 10.19
N ARG A 82 12.07 2.21 9.40
CA ARG A 82 12.79 2.23 8.15
C ARG A 82 11.77 2.52 7.06
N TYR A 83 11.83 3.73 6.52
CA TYR A 83 10.95 4.14 5.43
C TYR A 83 11.62 3.84 4.10
N ARG A 84 11.02 2.99 3.30
CA ARG A 84 11.45 2.69 1.94
C ARG A 84 10.41 3.22 0.96
N LYS A 85 10.88 3.90 -0.09
CA LYS A 85 10.01 4.47 -1.13
C LYS A 85 10.52 4.06 -2.50
N ILE A 86 9.60 3.56 -3.35
CA ILE A 86 9.85 3.14 -4.72
C ILE A 86 9.18 4.13 -5.65
N VAL A 87 9.97 4.79 -6.49
CA VAL A 87 9.50 5.74 -7.51
C VAL A 87 10.21 5.41 -8.82
N GLY A 88 9.45 5.15 -9.88
CA GLY A 88 10.03 4.78 -11.17
C GLY A 88 10.91 3.53 -11.11
N GLY A 89 10.61 2.57 -10.22
CA GLY A 89 11.42 1.36 -9.99
C GLY A 89 12.67 1.56 -9.13
N VAL A 90 12.94 2.78 -8.68
CA VAL A 90 14.12 3.07 -7.85
C VAL A 90 13.72 3.14 -6.39
N THR A 91 14.35 2.31 -5.56
CA THR A 91 14.12 2.26 -4.12
C THR A 91 15.06 3.22 -3.37
N THR A 92 14.50 4.06 -2.54
CA THR A 92 15.23 4.86 -1.56
C THR A 92 14.90 4.40 -0.15
N THR A 93 15.85 4.58 0.80
CA THR A 93 15.65 4.18 2.19
C THR A 93 16.04 5.29 3.15
N GLN A 94 15.13 5.66 4.04
CA GLN A 94 15.36 6.56 5.16
C GLN A 94 15.21 5.78 6.46
N LYS A 95 16.24 5.82 7.32
CA LYS A 95 16.20 5.21 8.66
C LYS A 95 15.78 6.25 9.70
N ASN A 96 15.33 5.76 10.85
CA ASN A 96 14.99 6.62 11.99
C ASN A 96 13.96 7.71 11.63
N THR A 97 12.89 7.32 10.95
CA THR A 97 11.80 8.19 10.55
C THR A 97 10.59 7.94 11.45
N ASP A 98 9.82 8.97 11.78
CA ASP A 98 8.54 8.83 12.47
C ASP A 98 7.38 8.64 11.51
N LEU A 99 6.27 8.09 12.01
CA LEU A 99 5.10 7.75 11.20
C LEU A 99 4.45 8.99 10.56
N ALA A 100 4.39 10.11 11.28
CA ALA A 100 3.74 11.33 10.78
C ALA A 100 4.49 11.89 9.57
N THR A 101 5.83 11.89 9.61
CA THR A 101 6.68 12.28 8.48
C THR A 101 6.41 11.41 7.27
N ILE A 102 6.33 10.09 7.44
CA ILE A 102 6.09 9.14 6.34
C ILE A 102 4.70 9.34 5.72
N VAL A 103 3.66 9.46 6.55
CA VAL A 103 2.27 9.64 6.05
C VAL A 103 2.10 10.96 5.30
N ARG A 104 2.86 12.00 5.68
CA ARG A 104 2.83 13.31 5.03
C ARG A 104 3.80 13.45 3.83
N ASP A 105 4.60 12.44 3.55
CA ASP A 105 5.62 12.52 2.49
C ASP A 105 5.01 12.58 1.09
N ASP A 106 3.84 11.98 0.89
CA ASP A 106 3.15 11.98 -0.41
C ASP A 106 1.62 12.15 -0.25
N GLU A 107 0.93 12.28 -1.38
CA GLU A 107 -0.54 12.26 -1.47
C GLU A 107 -1.03 10.82 -1.68
N TRP A 108 -0.89 9.99 -0.65
CA TRP A 108 -1.23 8.57 -0.71
C TRP A 108 -2.69 8.35 -1.13
N ASP A 109 -2.92 7.55 -2.16
CA ASP A 109 -4.27 7.12 -2.57
C ASP A 109 -4.76 5.99 -1.66
N VAL A 110 -3.85 5.09 -1.26
CA VAL A 110 -4.13 3.94 -0.41
C VAL A 110 -3.09 3.87 0.72
N ILE A 111 -3.56 3.66 1.93
CA ILE A 111 -2.71 3.30 3.09
C ILE A 111 -3.16 1.93 3.59
N THR A 112 -2.25 0.96 3.70
CA THR A 112 -2.56 -0.33 4.30
C THR A 112 -2.04 -0.42 5.73
N LEU A 113 -2.86 -0.99 6.61
CA LEU A 113 -2.50 -1.35 7.98
C LEU A 113 -2.51 -2.87 8.11
N GLN A 114 -1.65 -3.43 8.95
CA GLN A 114 -1.61 -4.87 9.21
C GLN A 114 -1.28 -5.17 10.67
N GLN A 115 -1.63 -6.38 11.11
CA GLN A 115 -1.19 -6.91 12.38
C GLN A 115 0.10 -7.74 12.21
N ALA A 116 0.86 -7.90 13.28
CA ALA A 116 1.94 -8.90 13.29
C ALA A 116 1.34 -10.30 13.17
N SER A 117 2.00 -11.20 12.42
CA SER A 117 1.48 -12.55 12.11
C SER A 117 1.02 -13.32 13.35
N HIS A 118 1.80 -13.23 14.44
CA HIS A 118 1.50 -13.91 15.70
C HIS A 118 0.30 -13.33 16.49
N TYR A 119 -0.28 -12.24 16.02
CA TYR A 119 -1.48 -11.61 16.62
C TYR A 119 -2.64 -11.52 15.64
N SER A 120 -2.43 -11.79 14.36
CA SER A 120 -3.41 -11.47 13.32
C SER A 120 -4.72 -12.26 13.45
N GLY A 121 -4.70 -13.48 14.03
CA GLY A 121 -5.90 -14.26 14.36
C GLY A 121 -6.53 -13.96 15.72
N LEU A 122 -6.04 -12.97 16.48
CA LEU A 122 -6.47 -12.71 17.85
C LEU A 122 -7.23 -11.37 17.93
N PRO A 123 -8.58 -11.38 17.88
CA PRO A 123 -9.40 -10.15 17.79
C PRO A 123 -9.10 -9.10 18.87
N TYR A 124 -8.79 -9.54 20.08
CA TYR A 124 -8.48 -8.63 21.20
C TYR A 124 -7.20 -7.80 21.02
N THR A 125 -6.35 -8.17 20.05
CA THR A 125 -5.11 -7.43 19.73
C THR A 125 -5.32 -6.28 18.75
N TYR A 126 -6.57 -6.01 18.38
CA TYR A 126 -6.94 -4.94 17.43
C TYR A 126 -7.51 -3.69 18.12
N SER A 127 -7.29 -3.56 19.42
CA SER A 127 -7.86 -2.47 20.24
C SER A 127 -7.61 -1.07 19.71
N HIS A 128 -6.49 -0.83 19.05
CA HIS A 128 -6.09 0.48 18.51
C HIS A 128 -6.21 0.62 16.99
N LEU A 129 -6.86 -0.34 16.31
CA LEU A 129 -7.02 -0.28 14.85
C LEU A 129 -7.77 0.97 14.38
N VAL A 130 -8.88 1.29 15.04
CA VAL A 130 -9.71 2.44 14.67
C VAL A 130 -8.95 3.75 14.90
N GLN A 131 -8.29 3.88 16.04
CA GLN A 131 -7.50 5.06 16.40
C GLN A 131 -6.34 5.28 15.41
N LEU A 132 -5.60 4.23 15.06
CA LEU A 132 -4.51 4.34 14.10
C LEU A 132 -5.04 4.68 12.70
N LYS A 133 -6.12 4.05 12.26
CA LYS A 133 -6.79 4.37 10.99
C LYS A 133 -7.20 5.84 10.93
N ASP A 134 -7.87 6.35 11.96
CA ASP A 134 -8.35 7.72 11.99
C ASP A 134 -7.19 8.73 12.07
N TYR A 135 -6.12 8.38 12.80
CA TYR A 135 -4.90 9.16 12.85
C TYR A 135 -4.27 9.30 11.46
N VAL A 136 -4.02 8.20 10.73
CA VAL A 136 -3.37 8.27 9.42
C VAL A 136 -4.24 9.00 8.39
N ARG A 137 -5.56 8.82 8.42
CA ARG A 137 -6.49 9.59 7.59
C ARG A 137 -6.41 11.09 7.86
N LYS A 138 -6.40 11.46 9.14
CA LYS A 138 -6.37 12.86 9.57
C LYS A 138 -5.12 13.60 9.10
N ILE A 139 -3.96 12.93 9.11
CA ILE A 139 -2.68 13.57 8.81
C ILE A 139 -2.22 13.38 7.36
N CYS A 140 -2.84 12.47 6.60
CA CYS A 140 -2.55 12.27 5.18
C CYS A 140 -2.89 13.52 4.38
N ARG A 141 -2.05 13.88 3.42
CA ARG A 141 -2.24 15.04 2.54
C ARG A 141 -3.42 14.88 1.60
N ASN A 142 -3.70 13.63 1.18
CA ASN A 142 -4.88 13.30 0.38
C ASN A 142 -6.08 13.06 1.29
N GLY A 143 -7.01 14.03 1.35
CA GLY A 143 -8.25 13.91 2.15
C GLY A 143 -9.21 12.80 1.70
N LYS A 144 -8.93 12.14 0.55
CA LYS A 144 -9.71 11.02 0.01
C LYS A 144 -8.97 9.69 0.15
N VAL A 145 -7.92 9.63 0.96
CA VAL A 145 -7.13 8.41 1.14
C VAL A 145 -8.01 7.25 1.59
N GLU A 146 -7.85 6.11 0.91
CA GLU A 146 -8.48 4.86 1.32
C GLU A 146 -7.57 4.11 2.27
N VAL A 147 -8.09 3.73 3.45
CA VAL A 147 -7.33 2.93 4.41
C VAL A 147 -7.86 1.51 4.39
N MET A 148 -7.00 0.59 3.99
CA MET A 148 -7.29 -0.82 3.80
C MET A 148 -6.60 -1.68 4.86
N TRP A 149 -7.16 -2.85 5.10
CA TRP A 149 -6.55 -3.87 5.92
C TRP A 149 -5.72 -4.83 5.06
N HIS A 150 -4.43 -4.99 5.38
CA HIS A 150 -3.58 -6.01 4.79
C HIS A 150 -3.73 -7.29 5.60
N LEU A 151 -4.50 -8.23 5.08
CA LEU A 151 -4.69 -9.54 5.69
C LEU A 151 -3.41 -10.38 5.49
N THR A 152 -2.86 -10.88 6.59
CA THR A 152 -1.75 -11.84 6.54
C THR A 152 -2.30 -13.26 6.38
N TRP A 153 -1.53 -14.14 5.75
CA TRP A 153 -1.90 -15.54 5.64
C TRP A 153 -1.73 -16.30 6.96
N ALA A 154 -2.47 -17.40 7.09
CA ALA A 154 -2.38 -18.28 8.24
C ALA A 154 -1.06 -19.08 8.28
N TYR A 155 -0.65 -19.50 9.45
CA TYR A 155 0.43 -20.48 9.57
C TYR A 155 -0.06 -21.86 9.10
N ALA A 156 0.79 -22.59 8.39
CA ALA A 156 0.51 -23.99 8.07
C ALA A 156 0.31 -24.83 9.35
N GLN A 157 -0.60 -25.80 9.31
CA GLN A 157 -0.93 -26.64 10.47
C GLN A 157 0.28 -27.35 11.11
N ASN A 158 1.31 -27.63 10.33
CA ASN A 158 2.56 -28.23 10.78
C ASN A 158 3.67 -27.22 11.05
N SER A 159 3.36 -25.94 11.16
CA SER A 159 4.33 -24.88 11.38
C SER A 159 5.11 -25.09 12.67
N LYS A 160 6.43 -24.96 12.57
CA LYS A 160 7.35 -24.97 13.72
C LYS A 160 7.68 -23.57 14.22
N HIS A 161 7.05 -22.54 13.66
CA HIS A 161 7.28 -21.16 14.06
C HIS A 161 6.91 -20.96 15.53
N SER A 162 7.78 -20.30 16.30
CA SER A 162 7.59 -20.12 17.74
C SER A 162 6.26 -19.44 18.10
N ALA A 163 5.78 -18.54 17.25
CA ALA A 163 4.50 -17.87 17.44
C ALA A 163 3.30 -18.83 17.24
N PHE A 164 3.43 -19.92 16.48
CA PHE A 164 2.34 -20.84 16.20
C PHE A 164 1.73 -21.47 17.48
N ARG A 165 2.52 -21.61 18.55
CA ARG A 165 2.04 -22.10 19.84
C ARG A 165 0.96 -21.22 20.50
N TYR A 166 0.92 -19.94 20.18
CA TYR A 166 -0.13 -19.03 20.68
C TYR A 166 -1.51 -19.38 20.10
N TYR A 167 -1.55 -20.07 18.97
CA TYR A 167 -2.77 -20.42 18.23
C TYR A 167 -3.28 -21.83 18.50
N LYS A 168 -2.61 -22.64 19.33
CA LYS A 168 -3.07 -24.02 19.61
C LYS A 168 -4.49 -24.10 20.17
N HIS A 169 -4.96 -23.02 20.81
CA HIS A 169 -6.34 -22.94 21.32
C HIS A 169 -7.31 -22.27 20.33
N ASP A 170 -6.79 -21.52 19.35
CA ASP A 170 -7.58 -20.70 18.45
C ASP A 170 -7.48 -21.16 16.98
N GLN A 171 -7.02 -22.38 16.74
CA GLN A 171 -6.92 -22.97 15.39
C GLN A 171 -8.24 -22.90 14.60
N GLN A 172 -9.38 -22.89 15.29
CA GLN A 172 -10.69 -22.77 14.67
C GLN A 172 -10.93 -21.38 14.02
N ILE A 173 -10.30 -20.34 14.56
CA ILE A 173 -10.47 -18.97 14.03
C ILE A 173 -9.74 -18.82 12.69
N TRP A 174 -8.59 -19.46 12.54
CA TRP A 174 -7.80 -19.43 11.30
C TRP A 174 -8.42 -20.27 10.18
N SER A 175 -8.95 -21.45 10.51
CA SER A 175 -9.64 -22.27 9.52
C SER A 175 -10.95 -21.66 9.01
N GLN A 176 -11.57 -20.77 9.78
CA GLN A 176 -12.77 -20.05 9.36
C GLN A 176 -12.47 -18.81 8.51
N SER A 177 -11.25 -18.32 8.51
CA SER A 177 -10.86 -17.18 7.68
C SER A 177 -10.33 -17.58 6.30
N GLU A 178 -10.15 -18.87 6.05
CA GLU A 178 -9.75 -19.44 4.75
C GLU A 178 -10.95 -19.93 3.90
N GLU A 179 -12.15 -19.94 4.45
CA GLU A 179 -13.40 -20.21 3.74
C GLU A 179 -14.11 -18.89 3.34
#